data_d733d638f7de9fb37eb086ddd2f7aad3
#
_entry.id   d733d638f7de9fb37eb086ddd2f7aad3
#
_cell.length_a   1.000
_cell.length_b   1.000
_cell.length_c   1.000
_cell.angle_alpha   90.00
_cell.angle_beta   90.00
_cell.angle_gamma   90.00
#
_symmetry.space_group_name_H-M   'P 1'
#
loop_
_entity.id
_entity.type
_entity.pdbx_description
1 polymer ?
#
loop_
_entity_poly.entity_id
_entity_poly.type
_entity_poly.pdbx_seq_one_letter_code
_entity_poly.pdbx_strand_id
1 'polypeptide(L)'
;MSELILLGDEAVARAAIDAGITAAYAYPGTPSTEIYQAIEDHAKKHGLPIKGFWSTNEKVALEEGVGVSYAGCRALVAMKHVGLNVAADPFMNVAVSGAHGGLVIVVADDPSMHSSQNEQDSRYFADFAMVPCLEPASQQQCYDMTREAFELSEQLKVPVLLRLVTRLAHSRSQVRLAPPRAPNKPHYVDDPARFTLIPANARRAYAQLIDKQTALQAWSEAHPVNTLTIQGQGQPGILVSGLAWNYLNEALGEAIGGYNLLRIASYPLPVKKIRQLLDASSEVFVVEEGYPFIERYVSALGLMTERRIRGKLTGDLPRMGELSQDAIKPCFGLTVEPSLQLAGLAEVLMGRPPRLCDKCPHSDAYIAIKEVIADLGAGVRVMGDIGCYSLGYLEPHQAIHSCLCMGSSIGMAIGAAHAGMNPSLCVIGDGTFTHSGMAPLLDAARENSNIKVFILDNSIVAMTGGQPTMVTDEEVVNLVAGLGVPRQHIRIVEPTAHKKHQTITTIREELAHTGLSVIIARRACVTYAKEIKEIKAHKLDIAVVAA
;
A
#
# COMPACT_ATOMS: atom_id res chain seq x y z
N MET A 1 -25.20 19.81 10.87
CA MET A 1 -24.05 18.97 10.48
C MET A 1 -23.83 19.19 9.00
N SER A 2 -22.63 19.49 8.56
CA SER A 2 -22.30 19.62 7.14
C SER A 2 -22.19 18.25 6.50
N GLU A 3 -22.62 18.14 5.25
CA GLU A 3 -22.52 16.91 4.45
C GLU A 3 -21.62 17.17 3.24
N LEU A 4 -20.76 16.23 2.90
CA LEU A 4 -19.87 16.28 1.74
C LEU A 4 -19.99 15.00 0.92
N ILE A 5 -19.74 15.09 -0.38
CA ILE A 5 -19.54 13.91 -1.23
C ILE A 5 -18.04 13.65 -1.29
N LEU A 6 -17.62 12.51 -0.75
CA LEU A 6 -16.19 12.15 -0.58
C LEU A 6 -15.91 10.77 -1.16
N LEU A 7 -14.68 10.58 -1.67
CA LEU A 7 -14.08 9.25 -1.84
C LEU A 7 -13.90 8.58 -0.47
N GLY A 8 -13.72 7.27 -0.45
CA GLY A 8 -13.33 6.56 0.79
C GLY A 8 -12.05 7.13 1.39
N ASP A 9 -11.04 7.38 0.57
CA ASP A 9 -9.78 8.00 0.96
C ASP A 9 -9.95 9.43 1.47
N GLU A 10 -10.76 10.25 0.77
CA GLU A 10 -11.09 11.61 1.20
C GLU A 10 -11.86 11.62 2.53
N ALA A 11 -12.71 10.61 2.77
CA ALA A 11 -13.44 10.46 4.02
C ALA A 11 -12.51 10.12 5.20
N VAL A 12 -11.54 9.24 5.00
CA VAL A 12 -10.46 8.94 5.97
C VAL A 12 -9.64 10.20 6.25
N ALA A 13 -9.19 10.90 5.21
CA ALA A 13 -8.42 12.13 5.32
C ALA A 13 -9.17 13.19 6.13
N ARG A 14 -10.45 13.42 5.79
CA ARG A 14 -11.30 14.37 6.48
C ARG A 14 -11.53 13.99 7.95
N ALA A 15 -11.76 12.71 8.21
CA ALA A 15 -11.94 12.19 9.57
C ALA A 15 -10.69 12.38 10.44
N ALA A 16 -9.51 12.16 9.87
CA ALA A 16 -8.23 12.38 10.55
C ALA A 16 -8.05 13.87 10.92
N ILE A 17 -8.33 14.78 9.98
CA ILE A 17 -8.31 16.22 10.24
C ILE A 17 -9.30 16.58 11.36
N ASP A 18 -10.54 16.11 11.26
CA ASP A 18 -11.58 16.35 12.25
C ASP A 18 -11.32 15.65 13.60
N ALA A 19 -10.49 14.62 13.63
CA ALA A 19 -9.97 14.00 14.84
C ALA A 19 -8.82 14.81 15.48
N GLY A 20 -8.35 15.87 14.86
CA GLY A 20 -7.28 16.73 15.38
C GLY A 20 -5.90 16.06 15.30
N ILE A 21 -5.53 15.52 14.15
CA ILE A 21 -4.17 15.02 13.92
C ILE A 21 -3.14 16.15 13.97
N THR A 22 -1.96 15.84 14.46
CA THR A 22 -0.79 16.72 14.44
C THR A 22 0.01 16.52 13.16
N ALA A 23 0.08 15.28 12.68
CA ALA A 23 0.84 14.96 11.49
C ALA A 23 0.23 13.78 10.70
N ALA A 24 0.57 13.73 9.40
CA ALA A 24 0.30 12.59 8.53
C ALA A 24 1.51 12.30 7.64
N TYR A 25 1.79 11.03 7.40
CA TYR A 25 2.90 10.55 6.59
C TYR A 25 2.44 9.44 5.66
N ALA A 26 3.03 9.37 4.48
CA ALA A 26 2.71 8.33 3.50
C ALA A 26 3.86 8.10 2.52
N TYR A 27 3.83 6.95 1.85
CA TYR A 27 4.52 6.76 0.59
C TYR A 27 3.47 6.57 -0.53
N PRO A 28 3.68 7.15 -1.73
CA PRO A 28 2.69 7.08 -2.79
C PRO A 28 2.43 5.65 -3.27
N GLY A 29 1.17 5.21 -3.26
CA GLY A 29 0.78 3.86 -3.68
C GLY A 29 -0.74 3.72 -3.87
N THR A 30 -1.20 3.53 -5.10
CA THR A 30 -2.61 3.29 -5.39
C THR A 30 -3.06 1.95 -4.79
N PRO A 31 -4.14 1.89 -3.99
CA PRO A 31 -5.22 2.88 -3.87
C PRO A 31 -5.20 3.76 -2.59
N SER A 32 -4.08 4.11 -2.00
CA SER A 32 -4.00 4.90 -0.74
C SER A 32 -3.44 6.31 -0.92
N THR A 33 -3.02 6.68 -2.13
CA THR A 33 -2.34 7.96 -2.40
C THR A 33 -3.22 9.15 -2.05
N GLU A 34 -4.50 9.10 -2.35
CA GLU A 34 -5.46 10.18 -2.18
C GLU A 34 -5.68 10.55 -0.71
N ILE A 35 -5.38 9.65 0.24
CA ILE A 35 -5.53 9.92 1.68
C ILE A 35 -4.61 11.08 2.12
N TYR A 36 -3.30 10.94 1.90
CA TYR A 36 -2.35 11.98 2.28
C TYR A 36 -2.52 13.23 1.41
N GLN A 37 -2.74 13.07 0.11
CA GLN A 37 -2.98 14.19 -0.80
C GLN A 37 -4.15 15.06 -0.32
N ALA A 38 -5.27 14.46 0.06
CA ALA A 38 -6.43 15.20 0.56
C ALA A 38 -6.15 15.91 1.89
N ILE A 39 -5.32 15.31 2.79
CA ILE A 39 -4.89 15.98 4.03
C ILE A 39 -4.03 17.19 3.71
N GLU A 40 -3.04 17.02 2.84
CA GLU A 40 -2.10 18.09 2.45
C GLU A 40 -2.83 19.26 1.79
N ASP A 41 -3.69 18.97 0.81
CA ASP A 41 -4.47 19.98 0.08
C ASP A 41 -5.41 20.75 1.01
N HIS A 42 -6.11 20.02 1.91
CA HIS A 42 -7.00 20.64 2.87
C HIS A 42 -6.23 21.50 3.88
N ALA A 43 -5.10 21.01 4.40
CA ALA A 43 -4.26 21.76 5.33
C ALA A 43 -3.71 23.05 4.68
N LYS A 44 -3.18 22.97 3.46
CA LYS A 44 -2.72 24.14 2.70
C LYS A 44 -3.84 25.14 2.45
N LYS A 45 -4.99 24.68 1.98
CA LYS A 45 -6.15 25.52 1.66
C LYS A 45 -6.70 26.28 2.86
N HIS A 46 -6.67 25.69 4.05
CA HIS A 46 -7.25 26.27 5.26
C HIS A 46 -6.22 26.77 6.27
N GLY A 47 -4.93 26.76 5.95
CA GLY A 47 -3.86 27.20 6.83
C GLY A 47 -3.77 26.38 8.14
N LEU A 48 -4.06 25.07 8.09
CA LEU A 48 -4.01 24.21 9.26
C LEU A 48 -2.56 23.83 9.59
N PRO A 49 -2.15 23.77 10.87
CA PRO A 49 -0.77 23.48 11.27
C PRO A 49 -0.44 21.98 11.25
N ILE A 50 -1.10 21.20 10.38
CA ILE A 50 -0.83 19.76 10.23
C ILE A 50 0.51 19.60 9.53
N LYS A 51 1.39 18.80 10.12
CA LYS A 51 2.71 18.49 9.58
C LYS A 51 2.65 17.19 8.76
N GLY A 52 3.61 17.03 7.87
CA GLY A 52 3.75 15.79 7.09
C GLY A 52 4.36 16.04 5.72
N PHE A 53 4.73 14.94 5.08
CA PHE A 53 5.25 14.92 3.72
C PHE A 53 5.19 13.48 3.18
N TRP A 54 5.46 13.33 1.89
CA TRP A 54 5.70 12.04 1.28
C TRP A 54 7.05 11.50 1.76
N SER A 55 7.03 10.46 2.59
CA SER A 55 8.26 9.89 3.17
C SER A 55 9.07 9.12 2.13
N THR A 56 10.32 8.80 2.43
CA THR A 56 11.23 8.07 1.53
C THR A 56 10.72 6.67 1.20
N ASN A 57 10.11 6.01 2.18
CA ASN A 57 9.39 4.74 2.05
C ASN A 57 8.41 4.56 3.23
N GLU A 58 7.65 3.48 3.22
CA GLU A 58 6.59 3.22 4.20
C GLU A 58 7.15 2.89 5.60
N LYS A 59 8.35 2.30 5.67
CA LYS A 59 9.05 2.06 6.95
C LYS A 59 9.31 3.39 7.65
N VAL A 60 9.89 4.34 6.93
CA VAL A 60 10.20 5.68 7.45
C VAL A 60 8.91 6.44 7.79
N ALA A 61 7.89 6.38 6.93
CA ALA A 61 6.59 6.98 7.20
C ALA A 61 5.98 6.49 8.53
N LEU A 62 6.07 5.20 8.79
CA LEU A 62 5.56 4.64 10.04
C LEU A 62 6.42 5.06 11.24
N GLU A 63 7.74 5.07 11.13
CA GLU A 63 8.64 5.54 12.18
C GLU A 63 8.38 7.01 12.57
N GLU A 64 8.13 7.87 11.57
CA GLU A 64 7.74 9.27 11.77
C GLU A 64 6.41 9.38 12.52
N GLY A 65 5.40 8.60 12.12
CA GLY A 65 4.11 8.52 12.80
C GLY A 65 4.23 8.02 14.24
N VAL A 66 5.09 7.04 14.49
CA VAL A 66 5.40 6.53 15.84
C VAL A 66 6.05 7.62 16.70
N GLY A 67 6.98 8.41 16.13
CA GLY A 67 7.59 9.53 16.81
C GLY A 67 6.57 10.58 17.28
N VAL A 68 5.60 10.91 16.44
CA VAL A 68 4.48 11.82 16.80
C VAL A 68 3.61 11.19 17.90
N SER A 69 3.30 9.91 17.80
CA SER A 69 2.52 9.19 18.82
C SER A 69 3.25 9.16 20.17
N TYR A 70 4.56 8.92 20.18
CA TYR A 70 5.35 8.92 21.43
C TYR A 70 5.40 10.31 22.08
N ALA A 71 5.30 11.37 21.29
CA ALA A 71 5.13 12.73 21.79
C ALA A 71 3.72 13.04 22.35
N GLY A 72 2.81 12.05 22.38
CA GLY A 72 1.45 12.21 22.89
C GLY A 72 0.46 12.79 21.89
N CYS A 73 0.87 12.98 20.65
CA CYS A 73 0.06 13.58 19.59
C CYS A 73 -0.54 12.51 18.65
N ARG A 74 -1.57 12.89 17.88
CA ARG A 74 -2.22 11.99 16.90
C ARG A 74 -1.49 12.02 15.57
N ALA A 75 -1.20 10.85 15.03
CA ALA A 75 -0.62 10.65 13.71
C ALA A 75 -1.43 9.67 12.86
N LEU A 76 -1.55 9.98 11.57
CA LEU A 76 -2.04 9.05 10.57
C LEU A 76 -0.90 8.66 9.64
N VAL A 77 -0.78 7.36 9.34
CA VAL A 77 0.16 6.84 8.35
C VAL A 77 -0.62 6.07 7.30
N ALA A 78 -0.46 6.42 6.03
CA ALA A 78 -1.20 5.77 4.95
C ALA A 78 -0.26 5.04 3.99
N MET A 79 -0.64 3.84 3.59
CA MET A 79 0.11 3.02 2.66
C MET A 79 -0.75 1.97 1.97
N LYS A 80 -0.26 1.47 0.85
CA LYS A 80 -0.78 0.31 0.17
C LYS A 80 -0.38 -0.98 0.92
N HIS A 81 -1.08 -2.11 0.66
CA HIS A 81 -0.78 -3.39 1.33
C HIS A 81 0.68 -3.85 1.14
N VAL A 82 1.26 -3.67 -0.05
CA VAL A 82 2.69 -4.00 -0.27
C VAL A 82 3.63 -3.07 0.51
N GLY A 83 3.19 -1.84 0.81
CA GLY A 83 3.91 -0.91 1.67
C GLY A 83 3.95 -1.38 3.13
N LEU A 84 2.90 -2.06 3.60
CA LEU A 84 2.91 -2.67 4.92
C LEU A 84 3.99 -3.75 5.06
N ASN A 85 4.35 -4.45 3.97
CA ASN A 85 5.49 -5.36 3.99
C ASN A 85 6.81 -4.62 4.25
N VAL A 86 6.98 -3.41 3.67
CA VAL A 86 8.16 -2.56 3.89
C VAL A 86 8.17 -2.03 5.34
N ALA A 87 7.01 -1.68 5.87
CA ALA A 87 6.81 -1.18 7.23
C ALA A 87 6.62 -2.29 8.28
N ALA A 88 6.75 -3.57 7.92
CA ALA A 88 6.43 -4.69 8.81
C ALA A 88 7.24 -4.69 10.11
N ASP A 89 8.54 -4.40 10.05
CA ASP A 89 9.38 -4.36 11.25
C ASP A 89 8.93 -3.29 12.24
N PRO A 90 8.84 -1.99 11.91
CA PRO A 90 8.31 -1.00 12.84
C PRO A 90 6.85 -1.26 13.23
N PHE A 91 6.01 -1.86 12.36
CA PHE A 91 4.64 -2.22 12.69
C PHE A 91 4.57 -3.26 13.82
N MET A 92 5.34 -4.35 13.73
CA MET A 92 5.40 -5.37 14.76
C MET A 92 5.99 -4.83 16.06
N ASN A 93 7.00 -3.98 15.99
CA ASN A 93 7.64 -3.40 17.16
C ASN A 93 6.74 -2.38 17.87
N VAL A 94 6.01 -1.53 17.14
CA VAL A 94 5.08 -0.58 17.76
C VAL A 94 3.83 -1.27 18.34
N ALA A 95 3.43 -2.43 17.82
CA ALA A 95 2.40 -3.25 18.45
C ALA A 95 2.82 -3.66 19.88
N VAL A 96 4.08 -4.03 20.07
CA VAL A 96 4.64 -4.43 21.37
C VAL A 96 4.88 -3.22 22.27
N SER A 97 5.57 -2.16 21.80
CA SER A 97 5.86 -0.97 22.60
C SER A 97 4.60 -0.15 22.91
N GLY A 98 3.61 -0.26 22.05
CA GLY A 98 2.36 0.47 22.15
C GLY A 98 2.42 1.89 21.60
N ALA A 99 1.27 2.54 21.56
CA ALA A 99 1.10 3.95 21.23
C ALA A 99 0.94 4.80 22.50
N HIS A 100 1.19 6.11 22.40
CA HIS A 100 0.93 7.06 23.47
C HIS A 100 -0.14 8.07 23.05
N GLY A 101 0.08 8.89 22.04
CA GLY A 101 -0.97 9.57 21.29
C GLY A 101 -1.55 8.61 20.24
N GLY A 102 -2.72 8.94 19.70
CA GLY A 102 -3.41 8.09 18.74
C GLY A 102 -2.58 7.83 17.48
N LEU A 103 -2.34 6.57 17.16
CA LEU A 103 -1.65 6.13 15.95
C LEU A 103 -2.57 5.25 15.11
N VAL A 104 -2.96 5.78 13.95
CA VAL A 104 -3.80 5.07 12.98
C VAL A 104 -2.98 4.78 11.72
N ILE A 105 -2.94 3.50 11.35
CA ILE A 105 -2.23 3.02 10.17
C ILE A 105 -3.29 2.58 9.17
N VAL A 106 -3.43 3.33 8.08
CA VAL A 106 -4.38 3.05 7.02
C VAL A 106 -3.70 2.22 5.96
N VAL A 107 -4.25 1.04 5.69
CA VAL A 107 -3.72 0.13 4.68
C VAL A 107 -4.80 -0.13 3.64
N ALA A 108 -4.51 0.18 2.38
CA ALA A 108 -5.41 -0.08 1.28
C ALA A 108 -4.99 -1.34 0.52
N ASP A 109 -5.81 -2.38 0.64
CA ASP A 109 -5.68 -3.63 -0.11
C ASP A 109 -6.20 -3.45 -1.53
N ASP A 110 -5.65 -4.22 -2.47
CA ASP A 110 -6.01 -4.17 -3.89
C ASP A 110 -6.45 -5.55 -4.41
N PRO A 111 -7.67 -6.02 -4.02
CA PRO A 111 -8.25 -7.23 -4.57
C PRO A 111 -8.33 -7.15 -6.10
N SER A 112 -8.09 -8.27 -6.79
CA SER A 112 -7.92 -8.32 -8.25
C SER A 112 -6.63 -7.68 -8.80
N MET A 113 -5.78 -7.12 -7.98
CA MET A 113 -4.47 -6.57 -8.42
C MET A 113 -4.61 -5.53 -9.54
N HIS A 114 -5.54 -4.58 -9.40
CA HIS A 114 -5.76 -3.53 -10.41
C HIS A 114 -4.50 -2.68 -10.66
N SER A 115 -3.70 -2.47 -9.60
CA SER A 115 -2.44 -1.73 -9.68
C SER A 115 -1.32 -2.37 -8.85
N SER A 116 -1.41 -3.67 -8.56
CA SER A 116 -0.50 -4.37 -7.64
C SER A 116 0.14 -5.60 -8.28
N GLN A 117 1.29 -6.01 -7.76
CA GLN A 117 2.03 -7.20 -8.20
C GLN A 117 1.50 -8.50 -7.59
N ASN A 118 0.77 -8.38 -6.49
CA ASN A 118 0.15 -9.50 -5.79
C ASN A 118 -1.12 -9.05 -5.08
N GLU A 119 -1.93 -10.01 -4.67
CA GLU A 119 -3.06 -9.80 -3.79
C GLU A 119 -2.66 -10.19 -2.38
N GLN A 120 -2.95 -9.32 -1.40
CA GLN A 120 -2.71 -9.56 0.02
C GLN A 120 -3.91 -9.12 0.83
N ASP A 121 -3.95 -9.55 2.10
CA ASP A 121 -5.00 -9.20 3.03
C ASP A 121 -4.36 -8.70 4.33
N SER A 122 -4.46 -7.40 4.56
CA SER A 122 -3.81 -6.74 5.70
C SER A 122 -4.39 -7.13 7.06
N ARG A 123 -5.56 -7.81 7.11
CA ARG A 123 -6.11 -8.37 8.36
C ARG A 123 -5.16 -9.39 9.00
N TYR A 124 -4.38 -10.14 8.19
CA TYR A 124 -3.37 -11.06 8.71
C TYR A 124 -2.25 -10.35 9.46
N PHE A 125 -1.86 -9.14 9.02
CA PHE A 125 -0.87 -8.34 9.76
C PHE A 125 -1.42 -7.86 11.11
N ALA A 126 -2.67 -7.40 11.15
CA ALA A 126 -3.30 -6.98 12.40
C ALA A 126 -3.43 -8.13 13.39
N ASP A 127 -3.87 -9.31 12.92
CA ASP A 127 -4.00 -10.52 13.72
C ASP A 127 -2.63 -10.99 14.26
N PHE A 128 -1.62 -11.05 13.38
CA PHE A 128 -0.26 -11.43 13.77
C PHE A 128 0.38 -10.46 14.77
N ALA A 129 0.15 -9.16 14.60
CA ALA A 129 0.62 -8.14 15.53
C ALA A 129 -0.25 -8.00 16.79
N MET A 130 -1.39 -8.68 16.86
CA MET A 130 -2.35 -8.61 17.97
C MET A 130 -2.88 -7.19 18.23
N VAL A 131 -3.10 -6.41 17.16
CA VAL A 131 -3.65 -5.05 17.21
C VAL A 131 -5.06 -5.01 16.62
N PRO A 132 -5.90 -4.04 17.04
CA PRO A 132 -7.24 -3.93 16.47
C PRO A 132 -7.18 -3.52 14.99
N CYS A 133 -8.11 -4.05 14.21
CA CYS A 133 -8.35 -3.66 12.84
C CYS A 133 -9.81 -3.23 12.65
N LEU A 134 -10.03 -2.18 11.88
CA LEU A 134 -11.33 -1.72 11.44
C LEU A 134 -11.45 -1.88 9.93
N GLU A 135 -12.59 -2.38 9.46
CA GLU A 135 -12.86 -2.68 8.05
C GLU A 135 -14.20 -2.04 7.63
N PRO A 136 -14.19 -0.76 7.19
CA PRO A 136 -15.40 -0.06 6.79
C PRO A 136 -16.02 -0.63 5.51
N ALA A 137 -17.35 -0.51 5.39
CA ALA A 137 -18.14 -0.90 4.23
C ALA A 137 -18.68 0.29 3.43
N SER A 138 -18.50 1.52 3.90
CA SER A 138 -18.99 2.74 3.23
C SER A 138 -18.12 3.94 3.59
N GLN A 139 -18.27 5.03 2.83
CA GLN A 139 -17.56 6.29 3.07
C GLN A 139 -17.92 6.88 4.44
N GLN A 140 -19.17 6.76 4.87
CA GLN A 140 -19.54 7.18 6.22
C GLN A 140 -18.79 6.36 7.28
N GLN A 141 -18.69 5.04 7.10
CA GLN A 141 -17.91 4.20 8.02
C GLN A 141 -16.41 4.51 7.93
N CYS A 142 -15.85 4.83 6.74
CA CYS A 142 -14.48 5.31 6.63
C CYS A 142 -14.24 6.53 7.54
N TYR A 143 -15.17 7.49 7.52
CA TYR A 143 -15.10 8.68 8.36
C TYR A 143 -15.25 8.36 9.86
N ASP A 144 -16.29 7.64 10.23
CA ASP A 144 -16.62 7.36 11.64
C ASP A 144 -15.56 6.47 12.31
N MET A 145 -15.15 5.39 11.63
CA MET A 145 -14.15 4.44 12.15
C MET A 145 -12.75 5.03 12.21
N THR A 146 -12.39 5.95 11.31
CA THR A 146 -11.10 6.67 11.43
C THR A 146 -11.06 7.50 12.71
N ARG A 147 -12.15 8.19 13.05
CA ARG A 147 -12.23 8.96 14.30
C ARG A 147 -12.19 8.05 15.54
N GLU A 148 -12.92 6.94 15.48
CA GLU A 148 -12.93 5.90 16.52
C GLU A 148 -11.53 5.30 16.70
N ALA A 149 -10.81 5.02 15.60
CA ALA A 149 -9.47 4.43 15.63
C ALA A 149 -8.49 5.25 16.47
N PHE A 150 -8.52 6.59 16.38
CA PHE A 150 -7.69 7.45 17.22
C PHE A 150 -8.05 7.34 18.71
N GLU A 151 -9.35 7.29 19.04
CA GLU A 151 -9.81 7.13 20.44
C GLU A 151 -9.41 5.77 20.98
N LEU A 152 -9.63 4.73 20.20
CA LEU A 152 -9.28 3.35 20.57
C LEU A 152 -7.77 3.21 20.80
N SER A 153 -6.96 3.79 19.90
CA SER A 153 -5.51 3.81 20.05
C SER A 153 -5.06 4.50 21.33
N GLU A 154 -5.65 5.64 21.65
CA GLU A 154 -5.35 6.40 22.89
C GLU A 154 -5.83 5.66 24.14
N GLN A 155 -6.99 5.01 24.08
CA GLN A 155 -7.57 4.28 25.22
C GLN A 155 -6.78 3.01 25.55
N LEU A 156 -6.49 2.19 24.55
CA LEU A 156 -5.84 0.89 24.72
C LEU A 156 -4.31 0.94 24.59
N LYS A 157 -3.77 2.11 24.18
CA LYS A 157 -2.33 2.30 24.00
C LYS A 157 -1.71 1.29 23.03
N VAL A 158 -2.35 1.11 21.87
CA VAL A 158 -1.89 0.28 20.76
C VAL A 158 -2.11 1.01 19.44
N PRO A 159 -1.33 0.74 18.39
CA PRO A 159 -1.68 1.23 17.06
C PRO A 159 -3.00 0.57 16.60
N VAL A 160 -3.73 1.24 15.72
CA VAL A 160 -4.96 0.71 15.11
C VAL A 160 -4.76 0.64 13.60
N LEU A 161 -5.01 -0.52 13.01
CA LEU A 161 -5.04 -0.70 11.57
C LEU A 161 -6.44 -0.37 11.03
N LEU A 162 -6.53 0.47 10.02
CA LEU A 162 -7.75 0.73 9.26
C LEU A 162 -7.57 0.13 7.86
N ARG A 163 -8.34 -0.90 7.54
CA ARG A 163 -8.27 -1.60 6.25
C ARG A 163 -9.26 -1.02 5.26
N LEU A 164 -8.77 -0.56 4.13
CA LEU A 164 -9.58 -0.22 2.96
C LEU A 164 -9.38 -1.26 1.85
N VAL A 165 -10.28 -1.23 0.86
CA VAL A 165 -10.10 -1.94 -0.41
C VAL A 165 -10.32 -0.97 -1.56
N THR A 166 -9.70 -1.21 -2.72
CA THR A 166 -9.66 -0.31 -3.89
C THR A 166 -11.02 0.30 -4.23
N ARG A 167 -12.06 -0.51 -4.30
CA ARG A 167 -13.39 -0.03 -4.69
C ARG A 167 -14.00 0.93 -3.67
N LEU A 168 -13.77 0.70 -2.38
CA LEU A 168 -14.22 1.61 -1.33
C LEU A 168 -13.38 2.90 -1.33
N ALA A 169 -12.07 2.78 -1.45
CA ALA A 169 -11.14 3.91 -1.52
C ALA A 169 -11.54 4.91 -2.61
N HIS A 170 -11.87 4.42 -3.80
CA HIS A 170 -12.11 5.22 -5.01
C HIS A 170 -13.59 5.42 -5.39
N SER A 171 -14.55 4.92 -4.61
CA SER A 171 -15.97 5.24 -4.82
C SER A 171 -16.40 6.43 -3.96
N ARG A 172 -17.42 7.17 -4.42
CA ARG A 172 -17.91 8.38 -3.76
C ARG A 172 -19.30 8.18 -3.16
N SER A 173 -19.50 8.71 -1.97
CA SER A 173 -20.81 8.80 -1.34
C SER A 173 -20.90 10.03 -0.43
N GLN A 174 -22.13 10.31 0.03
CA GLN A 174 -22.40 11.36 0.99
C GLN A 174 -21.89 10.96 2.39
N VAL A 175 -21.18 11.88 3.04
CA VAL A 175 -20.62 11.73 4.39
C VAL A 175 -21.08 12.89 5.27
N ARG A 176 -21.66 12.59 6.40
CA ARG A 176 -22.01 13.55 7.45
C ARG A 176 -20.82 13.77 8.36
N LEU A 177 -20.45 15.02 8.53
CA LEU A 177 -19.30 15.40 9.34
C LEU A 177 -19.70 15.63 10.79
N ALA A 178 -18.95 15.12 11.73
CA ALA A 178 -19.05 15.45 13.14
C ALA A 178 -18.20 16.70 13.49
N PRO A 179 -18.44 17.36 14.61
CA PRO A 179 -17.62 18.49 15.04
C PRO A 179 -16.13 18.10 15.14
N PRO A 180 -15.21 18.96 14.68
CA PRO A 180 -13.79 18.71 14.79
C PRO A 180 -13.33 18.76 16.25
N ARG A 181 -12.27 17.99 16.55
CA ARG A 181 -11.59 17.97 17.85
C ARG A 181 -10.32 18.79 17.81
N ALA A 182 -9.96 19.34 18.95
CA ALA A 182 -8.67 19.99 19.10
C ALA A 182 -7.53 18.96 19.03
N PRO A 183 -6.38 19.30 18.42
CA PRO A 183 -5.18 18.50 18.49
C PRO A 183 -4.72 18.31 19.96
N ASN A 184 -4.11 17.16 20.22
CA ASN A 184 -3.46 16.91 21.51
C ASN A 184 -2.26 17.86 21.68
N LYS A 185 -2.03 18.30 22.91
CA LYS A 185 -0.78 18.99 23.24
C LYS A 185 0.34 17.97 23.45
N PRO A 186 1.54 18.22 22.93
CA PRO A 186 2.68 17.34 23.16
C PRO A 186 2.93 17.12 24.66
N HIS A 187 3.08 15.88 25.06
CA HIS A 187 3.52 15.48 26.39
C HIS A 187 4.22 14.13 26.30
N TYR A 188 5.36 14.01 26.93
CA TYR A 188 6.17 12.81 26.90
C TYR A 188 5.90 11.95 28.14
N VAL A 189 6.01 10.64 27.97
CA VAL A 189 5.96 9.69 29.10
C VAL A 189 7.33 9.69 29.76
N ASP A 190 7.37 9.95 31.06
CA ASP A 190 8.60 9.86 31.86
C ASP A 190 8.89 8.41 32.28
N ASP A 191 8.93 7.52 31.29
CA ASP A 191 9.33 6.12 31.43
C ASP A 191 10.04 5.67 30.15
N PRO A 192 11.36 5.86 30.04
CA PRO A 192 12.13 5.43 28.88
C PRO A 192 12.03 3.94 28.60
N ALA A 193 11.80 3.11 29.62
CA ALA A 193 11.70 1.66 29.47
C ALA A 193 10.46 1.24 28.68
N ARG A 194 9.43 2.07 28.62
CA ARG A 194 8.19 1.79 27.89
C ARG A 194 8.42 1.65 26.37
N PHE A 195 9.24 2.54 25.79
CA PHE A 195 9.46 2.61 24.35
C PHE A 195 10.83 2.05 23.92
N THR A 196 11.61 1.51 24.86
CA THR A 196 12.94 0.95 24.58
C THR A 196 12.88 -0.56 24.62
N LEU A 197 12.76 -1.19 23.43
CA LEU A 197 12.57 -2.65 23.28
C LEU A 197 13.89 -3.44 23.37
N ILE A 198 14.66 -3.23 24.46
CA ILE A 198 15.69 -4.22 24.83
C ILE A 198 15.02 -5.48 25.40
N PRO A 199 15.66 -6.66 25.38
CA PRO A 199 15.00 -7.95 25.69
C PRO A 199 14.19 -7.98 27.00
N ALA A 200 14.67 -7.32 28.05
CA ALA A 200 13.98 -7.29 29.35
C ALA A 200 12.67 -6.46 29.27
N ASN A 201 12.74 -5.30 28.62
CA ASN A 201 11.58 -4.42 28.43
C ASN A 201 10.59 -5.02 27.43
N ALA A 202 11.10 -5.61 26.33
CA ALA A 202 10.28 -6.25 25.32
C ALA A 202 9.42 -7.39 25.91
N ARG A 203 9.99 -8.26 26.76
CA ARG A 203 9.22 -9.30 27.45
C ARG A 203 8.10 -8.73 28.31
N ARG A 204 8.34 -7.65 29.03
CA ARG A 204 7.31 -6.95 29.84
C ARG A 204 6.23 -6.33 28.95
N ALA A 205 6.63 -5.61 27.90
CA ALA A 205 5.70 -4.98 26.96
C ALA A 205 4.84 -6.02 26.23
N TYR A 206 5.42 -7.14 25.84
CA TYR A 206 4.70 -8.25 25.21
C TYR A 206 3.66 -8.87 26.15
N ALA A 207 4.00 -9.09 27.43
CA ALA A 207 3.04 -9.53 28.42
C ALA A 207 1.85 -8.55 28.55
N GLN A 208 2.14 -7.24 28.58
CA GLN A 208 1.09 -6.21 28.58
C GLN A 208 0.23 -6.24 27.31
N LEU A 209 0.82 -6.54 26.13
CA LEU A 209 0.06 -6.69 24.90
C LEU A 209 -0.91 -7.90 24.98
N ILE A 210 -0.45 -9.00 25.56
CA ILE A 210 -1.30 -10.18 25.80
C ILE A 210 -2.45 -9.84 26.77
N ASP A 211 -2.18 -9.14 27.86
CA ASP A 211 -3.21 -8.72 28.82
C ASP A 211 -4.31 -7.85 28.17
N LYS A 212 -3.93 -7.01 27.20
CA LYS A 212 -4.86 -6.15 26.44
C LYS A 212 -5.82 -6.94 25.54
N GLN A 213 -5.48 -8.18 25.16
CA GLN A 213 -6.30 -8.97 24.23
C GLN A 213 -7.72 -9.20 24.79
N THR A 214 -7.88 -9.33 26.11
CA THR A 214 -9.20 -9.45 26.74
C THR A 214 -10.05 -8.19 26.52
N ALA A 215 -9.45 -7.00 26.67
CA ALA A 215 -10.16 -5.74 26.44
C ALA A 215 -10.48 -5.51 24.95
N LEU A 216 -9.54 -5.86 24.05
CA LEU A 216 -9.75 -5.82 22.61
C LEU A 216 -10.87 -6.75 22.15
N GLN A 217 -10.90 -7.97 22.70
CA GLN A 217 -11.97 -8.92 22.41
C GLN A 217 -13.34 -8.40 22.90
N ALA A 218 -13.39 -7.83 24.12
CA ALA A 218 -14.62 -7.24 24.66
C ALA A 218 -15.10 -6.04 23.83
N TRP A 219 -14.17 -5.18 23.37
CA TRP A 219 -14.49 -4.07 22.48
C TRP A 219 -15.07 -4.55 21.14
N SER A 220 -14.45 -5.53 20.49
CA SER A 220 -14.95 -6.07 19.23
C SER A 220 -16.32 -6.76 19.39
N GLU A 221 -16.53 -7.51 20.46
CA GLU A 221 -17.86 -8.09 20.77
C GLU A 221 -18.95 -7.01 20.96
N ALA A 222 -18.60 -5.87 21.56
CA ALA A 222 -19.52 -4.77 21.80
C ALA A 222 -19.65 -3.80 20.62
N HIS A 223 -18.78 -3.91 19.61
CA HIS A 223 -18.75 -2.95 18.51
C HIS A 223 -20.09 -2.86 17.77
N PRO A 224 -20.63 -1.64 17.55
CA PRO A 224 -21.98 -1.45 17.03
C PRO A 224 -22.21 -1.98 15.61
N VAL A 225 -21.14 -2.09 14.80
CA VAL A 225 -21.23 -2.64 13.44
C VAL A 225 -21.11 -4.18 13.44
N ASN A 226 -20.51 -4.80 14.46
CA ASN A 226 -20.50 -6.25 14.61
C ASN A 226 -21.88 -6.74 15.08
N THR A 227 -22.86 -6.74 14.19
CA THR A 227 -24.27 -7.02 14.51
C THR A 227 -24.61 -8.47 14.21
N LEU A 228 -25.21 -9.14 15.20
CA LEU A 228 -25.76 -10.48 15.05
C LEU A 228 -27.31 -10.41 15.09
N THR A 229 -27.93 -10.95 14.06
CA THR A 229 -29.38 -11.13 13.98
C THR A 229 -29.71 -12.61 13.81
N ILE A 230 -30.45 -13.21 14.74
CA ILE A 230 -30.90 -14.58 14.65
C ILE A 230 -32.38 -14.57 14.26
N GLN A 231 -32.70 -15.08 13.07
CA GLN A 231 -34.07 -15.19 12.56
C GLN A 231 -34.77 -16.45 13.09
N GLY A 232 -33.99 -17.52 13.30
CA GLY A 232 -34.53 -18.76 13.84
C GLY A 232 -33.49 -19.88 13.97
N GLN A 233 -33.81 -20.88 14.80
CA GLN A 233 -32.97 -22.07 14.95
C GLN A 233 -33.01 -22.93 13.67
N GLY A 234 -31.86 -23.37 13.21
CA GLY A 234 -31.73 -24.20 12.01
C GLY A 234 -31.84 -23.46 10.67
N GLN A 235 -32.09 -22.15 10.68
CA GLN A 235 -31.96 -21.33 9.46
C GLN A 235 -30.49 -21.30 8.99
N PRO A 236 -30.24 -21.20 7.68
CA PRO A 236 -28.88 -20.99 7.21
C PRO A 236 -28.33 -19.65 7.73
N GLY A 237 -27.04 -19.61 8.02
CA GLY A 237 -26.34 -18.43 8.51
C GLY A 237 -25.49 -17.76 7.45
N ILE A 238 -25.32 -16.45 7.57
CA ILE A 238 -24.37 -15.67 6.78
C ILE A 238 -23.48 -14.90 7.73
N LEU A 239 -22.15 -14.99 7.51
CA LEU A 239 -21.15 -14.15 8.11
C LEU A 239 -20.54 -13.30 7.01
N VAL A 240 -20.61 -11.97 7.14
CA VAL A 240 -20.14 -11.05 6.11
C VAL A 240 -19.30 -9.92 6.69
N SER A 241 -18.22 -9.51 6.02
CA SER A 241 -17.35 -8.42 6.48
C SER A 241 -17.14 -7.31 5.46
N GLY A 242 -16.89 -6.11 5.99
CA GLY A 242 -16.46 -4.95 5.22
C GLY A 242 -17.33 -4.68 3.99
N LEU A 243 -16.70 -4.35 2.88
CA LEU A 243 -17.36 -4.01 1.61
C LEU A 243 -18.20 -5.15 1.04
N ALA A 244 -17.88 -6.41 1.35
CA ALA A 244 -18.66 -7.56 0.89
C ALA A 244 -20.14 -7.53 1.35
N TRP A 245 -20.43 -6.79 2.42
CA TRP A 245 -21.81 -6.50 2.85
C TRP A 245 -22.63 -5.83 1.74
N ASN A 246 -22.08 -4.88 1.02
CA ASN A 246 -22.81 -4.15 -0.02
C ASN A 246 -23.18 -5.09 -1.18
N TYR A 247 -22.25 -5.94 -1.61
CA TYR A 247 -22.49 -6.93 -2.66
C TYR A 247 -23.50 -7.98 -2.26
N LEU A 248 -23.43 -8.45 -1.00
CA LEU A 248 -24.38 -9.40 -0.46
C LEU A 248 -25.79 -8.80 -0.40
N ASN A 249 -25.90 -7.58 0.09
CA ASN A 249 -27.18 -6.88 0.20
C ASN A 249 -27.80 -6.62 -1.18
N GLU A 250 -26.99 -6.28 -2.17
CA GLU A 250 -27.43 -6.11 -3.56
C GLU A 250 -27.85 -7.45 -4.19
N ALA A 251 -27.13 -8.53 -3.92
CA ALA A 251 -27.43 -9.86 -4.47
C ALA A 251 -28.71 -10.47 -3.90
N LEU A 252 -28.93 -10.37 -2.60
CA LEU A 252 -30.03 -11.03 -1.89
C LEU A 252 -31.24 -10.13 -1.66
N GLY A 253 -31.05 -8.80 -1.54
CA GLY A 253 -32.12 -7.87 -1.21
C GLY A 253 -32.93 -8.31 0.03
N GLU A 254 -34.24 -8.39 -0.11
CA GLU A 254 -35.14 -8.80 0.98
C GLU A 254 -34.96 -10.28 1.41
N ALA A 255 -34.41 -11.13 0.55
CA ALA A 255 -34.16 -12.55 0.87
C ALA A 255 -33.16 -12.73 2.02
N ILE A 256 -32.35 -11.73 2.33
CA ILE A 256 -31.45 -11.71 3.50
C ILE A 256 -32.21 -12.01 4.81
N GLY A 257 -33.49 -11.59 4.91
CA GLY A 257 -34.36 -11.86 6.06
C GLY A 257 -34.61 -13.33 6.36
N GLY A 258 -34.28 -14.24 5.43
CA GLY A 258 -34.36 -15.69 5.64
C GLY A 258 -33.14 -16.33 6.31
N TYR A 259 -32.12 -15.54 6.63
CA TYR A 259 -30.83 -16.00 7.16
C TYR A 259 -30.55 -15.47 8.56
N ASN A 260 -29.89 -16.27 9.37
CA ASN A 260 -29.19 -15.75 10.54
C ASN A 260 -27.99 -14.96 10.05
N LEU A 261 -27.78 -13.72 10.49
CA LEU A 261 -26.81 -12.80 9.91
C LEU A 261 -25.84 -12.26 10.96
N LEU A 262 -24.54 -12.41 10.72
CA LEU A 262 -23.49 -11.72 11.47
C LEU A 262 -22.70 -10.80 10.52
N ARG A 263 -22.75 -9.51 10.76
CA ARG A 263 -21.89 -8.52 10.10
C ARG A 263 -20.67 -8.26 10.96
N ILE A 264 -19.49 -8.22 10.36
CA ILE A 264 -18.22 -7.92 11.02
C ILE A 264 -17.55 -6.72 10.33
N ALA A 265 -17.06 -5.78 11.14
CA ALA A 265 -16.31 -4.62 10.68
C ALA A 265 -15.17 -4.23 11.63
N SER A 266 -14.98 -4.98 12.73
CA SER A 266 -13.89 -4.77 13.68
C SER A 266 -13.31 -6.09 14.16
N TYR A 267 -12.01 -6.08 14.38
CA TYR A 267 -11.18 -7.23 14.79
C TYR A 267 -10.39 -6.88 16.05
N PRO A 268 -10.08 -7.87 16.93
CA PRO A 268 -10.17 -9.31 16.72
C PRO A 268 -11.59 -9.79 16.46
N LEU A 269 -11.74 -10.97 15.85
CA LEU A 269 -13.06 -11.53 15.51
C LEU A 269 -13.97 -11.64 16.75
N PRO A 270 -15.27 -11.28 16.67
CA PRO A 270 -16.22 -11.37 17.77
C PRO A 270 -16.66 -12.84 18.01
N VAL A 271 -15.81 -13.59 18.72
CA VAL A 271 -15.89 -15.06 18.87
C VAL A 271 -17.21 -15.52 19.44
N LYS A 272 -17.78 -14.78 20.43
CA LYS A 272 -19.06 -15.13 21.05
C LYS A 272 -20.20 -15.03 20.04
N LYS A 273 -20.23 -13.95 19.26
CA LYS A 273 -21.26 -13.78 18.20
C LYS A 273 -21.11 -14.81 17.09
N ILE A 274 -19.86 -15.16 16.72
CA ILE A 274 -19.60 -16.23 15.74
C ILE A 274 -20.14 -17.56 16.26
N ARG A 275 -19.88 -17.93 17.52
CA ARG A 275 -20.42 -19.17 18.12
C ARG A 275 -21.94 -19.15 18.15
N GLN A 276 -22.57 -18.06 18.55
CA GLN A 276 -24.01 -17.92 18.53
C GLN A 276 -24.61 -18.12 17.13
N LEU A 277 -23.94 -17.56 16.08
CA LEU A 277 -24.34 -17.78 14.70
C LEU A 277 -24.23 -19.27 14.31
N LEU A 278 -23.09 -19.91 14.63
CA LEU A 278 -22.87 -21.34 14.35
C LEU A 278 -23.91 -22.22 15.06
N ASP A 279 -24.19 -21.97 16.35
CA ASP A 279 -25.12 -22.75 17.14
C ASP A 279 -26.59 -22.64 16.63
N ALA A 280 -26.96 -21.47 16.13
CA ALA A 280 -28.29 -21.20 15.61
C ALA A 280 -28.50 -21.68 14.16
N SER A 281 -27.43 -21.95 13.41
CA SER A 281 -27.50 -22.15 11.95
C SER A 281 -27.27 -23.60 11.55
N SER A 282 -27.95 -24.08 10.49
CA SER A 282 -27.73 -25.40 9.88
C SER A 282 -26.41 -25.47 9.09
N GLU A 283 -26.08 -24.39 8.38
CA GLU A 283 -24.83 -24.16 7.66
C GLU A 283 -24.51 -22.66 7.71
N VAL A 284 -23.25 -22.26 7.46
CA VAL A 284 -22.84 -20.85 7.47
C VAL A 284 -22.07 -20.51 6.22
N PHE A 285 -22.54 -19.49 5.51
CA PHE A 285 -21.86 -18.87 4.38
C PHE A 285 -20.96 -17.75 4.88
N VAL A 286 -19.67 -17.77 4.51
CA VAL A 286 -18.71 -16.71 4.84
C VAL A 286 -18.43 -15.89 3.59
N VAL A 287 -18.81 -14.61 3.64
CA VAL A 287 -18.69 -13.66 2.51
C VAL A 287 -17.72 -12.55 2.92
N GLU A 288 -16.52 -12.60 2.40
CA GLU A 288 -15.44 -11.66 2.73
C GLU A 288 -14.60 -11.28 1.52
N GLU A 289 -14.17 -10.02 1.46
CA GLU A 289 -13.27 -9.52 0.41
C GLU A 289 -11.82 -9.88 0.73
N GLY A 290 -11.04 -10.22 -0.30
CA GLY A 290 -9.64 -10.64 -0.14
C GLY A 290 -9.49 -12.13 0.19
N TYR A 291 -8.60 -12.47 1.11
CA TYR A 291 -8.32 -13.85 1.48
C TYR A 291 -9.40 -14.45 2.39
N PRO A 292 -9.50 -15.79 2.49
CA PRO A 292 -10.41 -16.45 3.41
C PRO A 292 -9.88 -16.37 4.85
N PHE A 293 -9.81 -15.17 5.39
CA PHE A 293 -9.32 -14.90 6.75
C PHE A 293 -10.34 -15.39 7.80
N ILE A 294 -11.57 -14.91 7.66
CA ILE A 294 -12.66 -15.27 8.59
C ILE A 294 -13.05 -16.73 8.39
N GLU A 295 -13.15 -17.17 7.14
CA GLU A 295 -13.56 -18.55 6.82
C GLU A 295 -12.61 -19.58 7.43
N ARG A 296 -11.29 -19.35 7.41
CA ARG A 296 -10.32 -20.23 8.08
C ARG A 296 -10.56 -20.36 9.57
N TYR A 297 -10.82 -19.24 10.22
CA TYR A 297 -11.11 -19.22 11.65
C TYR A 297 -12.43 -19.94 11.98
N VAL A 298 -13.48 -19.61 11.22
CA VAL A 298 -14.82 -20.20 11.41
C VAL A 298 -14.83 -21.69 11.05
N SER A 299 -14.08 -22.09 10.01
CA SER A 299 -13.93 -23.51 9.66
C SER A 299 -13.26 -24.32 10.78
N ALA A 300 -12.26 -23.76 11.45
CA ALA A 300 -11.66 -24.42 12.61
C ALA A 300 -12.67 -24.60 13.75
N LEU A 301 -13.52 -23.61 14.03
CA LEU A 301 -14.61 -23.73 14.98
C LEU A 301 -15.72 -24.69 14.47
N GLY A 302 -16.01 -24.67 13.18
CA GLY A 302 -16.99 -25.53 12.52
C GLY A 302 -16.66 -27.01 12.64
N LEU A 303 -15.37 -27.37 12.51
CA LEU A 303 -14.90 -28.74 12.74
C LEU A 303 -15.21 -29.25 14.16
N MET A 304 -15.23 -28.34 15.13
CA MET A 304 -15.56 -28.70 16.51
C MET A 304 -17.10 -28.85 16.74
N THR A 305 -17.92 -28.28 15.86
CA THR A 305 -19.39 -28.25 15.97
C THR A 305 -20.11 -29.08 14.90
N GLU A 306 -19.36 -29.73 14.01
CA GLU A 306 -19.86 -30.48 12.83
C GLU A 306 -20.75 -29.65 11.89
N ARG A 307 -20.58 -28.33 11.90
CA ARG A 307 -21.34 -27.42 11.03
C ARG A 307 -20.66 -27.25 9.65
N ARG A 308 -21.48 -27.22 8.61
CA ARG A 308 -21.02 -26.95 7.26
C ARG A 308 -20.69 -25.47 7.09
N ILE A 309 -19.44 -25.17 6.80
CA ILE A 309 -18.97 -23.82 6.45
C ILE A 309 -18.77 -23.76 4.93
N ARG A 310 -19.27 -22.70 4.31
CA ARG A 310 -19.22 -22.48 2.86
C ARG A 310 -18.63 -21.10 2.57
N GLY A 311 -17.75 -21.02 1.58
CA GLY A 311 -17.12 -19.75 1.19
C GLY A 311 -16.07 -19.95 0.11
N LYS A 312 -14.93 -19.28 0.23
CA LYS A 312 -13.82 -19.33 -0.73
C LYS A 312 -13.03 -20.64 -0.68
N LEU A 313 -12.90 -21.25 0.52
CA LEU A 313 -12.15 -22.52 0.69
C LEU A 313 -12.94 -23.72 0.18
N THR A 314 -14.24 -23.65 0.17
CA THR A 314 -15.13 -24.70 -0.34
C THR A 314 -15.45 -24.53 -1.82
N GLY A 315 -15.02 -23.43 -2.43
CA GLY A 315 -15.28 -23.12 -3.84
C GLY A 315 -16.67 -22.53 -4.10
N ASP A 316 -17.45 -22.23 -3.06
CA ASP A 316 -18.76 -21.59 -3.19
C ASP A 316 -18.63 -20.11 -3.59
N LEU A 317 -17.51 -19.47 -3.24
CA LEU A 317 -17.14 -18.12 -3.67
C LEU A 317 -15.81 -18.13 -4.39
N PRO A 318 -15.55 -17.17 -5.33
CA PRO A 318 -14.27 -17.06 -6.03
C PRO A 318 -13.10 -16.89 -5.05
N ARG A 319 -12.03 -17.68 -5.28
CA ARG A 319 -10.83 -17.64 -4.41
C ARG A 319 -9.97 -16.41 -4.67
N MET A 320 -10.04 -15.81 -5.83
CA MET A 320 -9.26 -14.66 -6.27
C MET A 320 -10.16 -13.62 -6.93
N GLY A 321 -9.69 -12.39 -6.97
CA GLY A 321 -10.39 -11.28 -7.57
C GLY A 321 -11.36 -10.57 -6.62
N GLU A 322 -11.86 -9.42 -7.05
CA GLU A 322 -12.90 -8.68 -6.33
C GLU A 322 -14.22 -9.45 -6.33
N LEU A 323 -14.95 -9.35 -5.22
CA LEU A 323 -16.33 -9.79 -5.18
C LEU A 323 -17.24 -8.81 -5.93
N SER A 324 -18.37 -9.34 -6.37
CA SER A 324 -19.49 -8.59 -6.93
C SER A 324 -20.79 -9.30 -6.55
N GLN A 325 -21.93 -8.64 -6.75
CA GLN A 325 -23.22 -9.28 -6.58
C GLN A 325 -23.35 -10.56 -7.42
N ASP A 326 -22.85 -10.55 -8.66
CA ASP A 326 -22.93 -11.67 -9.57
C ASP A 326 -22.01 -12.84 -9.19
N ALA A 327 -20.87 -12.54 -8.54
CA ALA A 327 -20.01 -13.56 -7.95
C ALA A 327 -20.63 -14.24 -6.71
N ILE A 328 -21.51 -13.53 -6.01
CA ILE A 328 -22.18 -14.02 -4.79
C ILE A 328 -23.46 -14.81 -5.11
N LYS A 329 -24.27 -14.39 -6.09
CA LYS A 329 -25.56 -15.00 -6.45
C LYS A 329 -25.54 -16.53 -6.55
N PRO A 330 -24.58 -17.16 -7.27
CA PRO A 330 -24.55 -18.62 -7.40
C PRO A 330 -24.37 -19.36 -6.07
N CYS A 331 -23.64 -18.76 -5.10
CA CYS A 331 -23.44 -19.33 -3.77
C CYS A 331 -24.79 -19.55 -3.04
N PHE A 332 -25.78 -18.72 -3.35
CA PHE A 332 -27.13 -18.77 -2.77
C PHE A 332 -28.18 -19.36 -3.73
N GLY A 333 -27.76 -20.01 -4.81
CA GLY A 333 -28.67 -20.63 -5.79
C GLY A 333 -29.43 -19.62 -6.67
N LEU A 334 -28.98 -18.36 -6.71
CA LEU A 334 -29.59 -17.32 -7.54
C LEU A 334 -28.98 -17.29 -8.94
N THR A 335 -29.81 -16.99 -9.94
CA THR A 335 -29.37 -16.85 -11.33
C THR A 335 -28.65 -15.51 -11.53
N VAL A 336 -27.56 -15.55 -12.27
CA VAL A 336 -26.92 -14.35 -12.78
C VAL A 336 -27.60 -13.96 -14.07
N GLU A 337 -28.18 -12.77 -14.13
CA GLU A 337 -28.73 -12.24 -15.36
C GLU A 337 -27.61 -12.05 -16.39
N PRO A 338 -27.81 -12.48 -17.64
CA PRO A 338 -26.78 -12.28 -18.65
C PRO A 338 -26.50 -10.78 -18.82
N SER A 339 -25.22 -10.42 -18.76
CA SER A 339 -24.80 -9.05 -19.05
C SER A 339 -25.32 -8.62 -20.43
N LEU A 340 -25.76 -7.38 -20.54
CA LEU A 340 -26.25 -6.81 -21.79
C LEU A 340 -25.19 -6.98 -22.89
N GLN A 341 -25.39 -7.93 -23.77
CA GLN A 341 -24.55 -8.13 -24.94
C GLN A 341 -24.99 -7.15 -26.03
N LEU A 342 -24.37 -5.98 -26.05
CA LEU A 342 -24.55 -5.04 -27.15
C LEU A 342 -23.72 -5.52 -28.33
N ALA A 343 -24.41 -5.94 -29.40
CA ALA A 343 -23.76 -6.34 -30.64
C ALA A 343 -22.83 -5.21 -31.14
N GLY A 344 -21.58 -5.55 -31.48
CA GLY A 344 -20.59 -4.58 -31.94
C GLY A 344 -19.88 -3.79 -30.82
N LEU A 345 -20.25 -3.94 -29.54
CA LEU A 345 -19.59 -3.21 -28.46
C LEU A 345 -18.11 -3.59 -28.32
N ALA A 346 -17.77 -4.87 -28.51
CA ALA A 346 -16.39 -5.34 -28.48
C ALA A 346 -15.50 -4.70 -29.56
N GLU A 347 -16.09 -4.31 -30.70
CA GLU A 347 -15.39 -3.63 -31.80
C GLU A 347 -15.11 -2.15 -31.48
N VAL A 348 -15.95 -1.53 -30.63
CA VAL A 348 -15.84 -0.12 -30.24
C VAL A 348 -15.03 0.05 -28.95
N LEU A 349 -15.03 -0.95 -28.07
CA LEU A 349 -14.24 -0.94 -26.85
C LEU A 349 -12.77 -1.23 -27.18
N MET A 350 -12.01 -0.15 -27.35
CA MET A 350 -10.56 -0.27 -27.44
C MET A 350 -9.99 -0.62 -26.04
N GLY A 351 -9.31 -1.77 -25.96
CA GLY A 351 -8.50 -2.09 -24.79
C GLY A 351 -7.48 -0.97 -24.54
N ARG A 352 -7.33 -0.57 -23.28
CA ARG A 352 -6.32 0.41 -22.87
C ARG A 352 -5.27 -0.29 -21.99
N PRO A 353 -4.43 -1.17 -22.57
CA PRO A 353 -3.35 -1.78 -21.80
C PRO A 353 -2.42 -0.69 -21.30
N PRO A 354 -1.86 -0.82 -20.09
CA PRO A 354 -0.87 0.11 -19.61
C PRO A 354 0.32 0.15 -20.57
N ARG A 355 0.79 1.34 -20.91
CA ARG A 355 1.94 1.53 -21.81
C ARG A 355 2.72 2.77 -21.39
N LEU A 356 3.98 2.85 -21.79
CA LEU A 356 4.76 4.07 -21.68
C LEU A 356 4.11 5.19 -22.51
N CYS A 357 4.11 6.41 -21.97
CA CYS A 357 3.53 7.59 -22.63
C CYS A 357 4.24 7.88 -23.96
N ASP A 358 3.58 8.59 -24.86
CA ASP A 358 4.22 9.08 -26.07
C ASP A 358 5.38 10.02 -25.73
N LYS A 359 6.55 9.82 -26.35
CA LYS A 359 7.80 10.57 -26.08
C LYS A 359 8.34 10.38 -24.64
N CYS A 360 7.96 9.31 -23.97
CA CYS A 360 8.44 8.99 -22.63
C CYS A 360 9.97 8.88 -22.60
N PRO A 361 10.67 9.51 -21.62
CA PRO A 361 12.12 9.38 -21.47
C PRO A 361 12.58 7.93 -21.25
N HIS A 362 11.79 7.11 -20.57
CA HIS A 362 12.08 5.69 -20.38
C HIS A 362 12.08 4.92 -21.71
N SER A 363 11.19 5.29 -22.64
CA SER A 363 11.12 4.69 -23.98
C SER A 363 12.43 4.89 -24.76
N ASP A 364 12.95 6.13 -24.79
CA ASP A 364 14.20 6.43 -25.48
C ASP A 364 15.40 5.75 -24.81
N ALA A 365 15.42 5.66 -23.48
CA ALA A 365 16.44 4.91 -22.74
C ALA A 365 16.41 3.42 -23.10
N TYR A 366 15.22 2.79 -23.15
CA TYR A 366 15.08 1.38 -23.52
C TYR A 366 15.49 1.08 -24.96
N ILE A 367 15.24 1.98 -25.89
CA ILE A 367 15.72 1.83 -27.27
C ILE A 367 17.25 1.72 -27.29
N ALA A 368 17.95 2.56 -26.52
CA ALA A 368 19.41 2.53 -26.46
C ALA A 368 19.94 1.28 -25.73
N ILE A 369 19.35 0.92 -24.61
CA ILE A 369 19.71 -0.27 -23.82
C ILE A 369 19.51 -1.54 -24.67
N LYS A 370 18.35 -1.68 -25.33
CA LYS A 370 18.02 -2.84 -26.16
C LYS A 370 18.99 -3.02 -27.34
N GLU A 371 19.40 -1.94 -27.99
CA GLU A 371 20.36 -1.99 -29.09
C GLU A 371 21.73 -2.52 -28.61
N VAL A 372 22.18 -2.09 -27.43
CA VAL A 372 23.45 -2.59 -26.86
C VAL A 372 23.33 -4.04 -26.41
N ILE A 373 22.19 -4.44 -25.80
CA ILE A 373 21.98 -5.82 -25.36
C ILE A 373 21.94 -6.80 -26.55
N ALA A 374 21.40 -6.37 -27.69
CA ALA A 374 21.38 -7.19 -28.91
C ALA A 374 22.79 -7.60 -29.35
N ASP A 375 23.79 -6.75 -29.14
CA ASP A 375 25.19 -7.03 -29.45
C ASP A 375 25.85 -8.03 -28.48
N LEU A 376 25.30 -8.17 -27.25
CA LEU A 376 25.85 -9.06 -26.21
C LEU A 376 25.36 -10.51 -26.29
N GLY A 377 24.39 -10.77 -27.16
CA GLY A 377 23.84 -12.13 -27.40
C GLY A 377 22.70 -12.54 -26.46
N ALA A 378 22.16 -13.73 -26.69
CA ALA A 378 20.89 -14.20 -26.12
C ALA A 378 20.88 -14.47 -24.60
N GLY A 379 22.01 -14.39 -23.91
CA GLY A 379 22.13 -14.74 -22.48
C GLY A 379 21.92 -13.55 -21.53
N VAL A 380 21.96 -12.33 -22.02
CA VAL A 380 21.89 -11.13 -21.17
C VAL A 380 20.45 -10.86 -20.72
N ARG A 381 20.29 -10.59 -19.44
CA ARG A 381 19.01 -10.24 -18.82
C ARG A 381 19.13 -8.91 -18.08
N VAL A 382 18.07 -8.11 -18.15
CA VAL A 382 17.95 -6.84 -17.43
C VAL A 382 16.98 -7.04 -16.28
N MET A 383 17.47 -6.92 -15.07
CA MET A 383 16.63 -6.96 -13.87
C MET A 383 15.90 -5.62 -13.73
N GLY A 384 14.61 -5.68 -13.55
CA GLY A 384 13.76 -4.50 -13.31
C GLY A 384 13.07 -4.60 -11.97
N ASP A 385 12.45 -3.51 -11.58
CA ASP A 385 11.57 -3.42 -10.42
C ASP A 385 10.39 -2.45 -10.70
N ILE A 386 9.77 -1.88 -9.68
CA ILE A 386 8.45 -1.27 -9.78
C ILE A 386 8.51 0.24 -9.96
N GLY A 387 7.93 0.71 -11.04
CA GLY A 387 7.76 2.11 -11.42
C GLY A 387 7.23 2.20 -12.86
N CYS A 388 7.05 3.40 -13.41
CA CYS A 388 6.61 3.56 -14.81
C CYS A 388 7.50 2.77 -15.80
N TYR A 389 8.79 2.69 -15.50
CA TYR A 389 9.76 1.96 -16.31
C TYR A 389 9.52 0.44 -16.34
N SER A 390 8.78 -0.15 -15.40
CA SER A 390 8.40 -1.56 -15.48
C SER A 390 7.57 -1.88 -16.72
N LEU A 391 6.88 -0.89 -17.27
CA LEU A 391 6.16 -1.01 -18.54
C LEU A 391 7.08 -1.25 -19.75
N GLY A 392 8.39 -1.11 -19.59
CA GLY A 392 9.40 -1.54 -20.55
C GLY A 392 9.43 -3.06 -20.81
N TYR A 393 8.73 -3.86 -20.00
CA TYR A 393 8.46 -5.27 -20.26
C TYR A 393 7.55 -5.47 -21.49
N LEU A 394 6.61 -4.55 -21.72
CA LEU A 394 5.60 -4.63 -22.77
C LEU A 394 6.16 -4.24 -24.14
N GLU A 395 5.44 -4.66 -25.20
CA GLU A 395 5.67 -4.18 -26.57
C GLU A 395 5.60 -2.64 -26.65
N PRO A 396 6.43 -1.98 -27.47
CA PRO A 396 7.43 -2.56 -28.37
C PRO A 396 8.83 -2.75 -27.73
N HIS A 397 8.99 -2.46 -26.42
CA HIS A 397 10.32 -2.41 -25.81
C HIS A 397 10.84 -3.79 -25.42
N GLN A 398 10.09 -4.58 -24.63
CA GLN A 398 10.55 -5.89 -24.14
C GLN A 398 12.00 -5.84 -23.61
N ALA A 399 12.32 -4.80 -22.83
CA ALA A 399 13.68 -4.43 -22.45
C ALA A 399 14.05 -4.83 -21.01
N ILE A 400 13.09 -5.33 -20.23
CA ILE A 400 13.31 -5.86 -18.89
C ILE A 400 12.78 -7.29 -18.78
N HIS A 401 13.38 -8.08 -17.87
CA HIS A 401 13.15 -9.53 -17.81
C HIS A 401 12.69 -9.99 -16.42
N SER A 402 12.59 -9.07 -15.46
CA SER A 402 12.07 -9.34 -14.12
C SER A 402 11.43 -8.09 -13.53
N CYS A 403 10.48 -8.28 -12.59
CA CYS A 403 9.88 -7.22 -11.81
C CYS A 403 9.34 -7.88 -10.53
N LEU A 404 9.92 -7.57 -9.36
CA LEU A 404 9.58 -8.25 -8.10
C LEU A 404 8.97 -7.27 -7.08
N CYS A 405 9.78 -6.43 -6.46
CA CYS A 405 9.36 -5.39 -5.53
C CYS A 405 10.19 -4.12 -5.73
N MET A 406 9.78 -3.00 -5.17
CA MET A 406 10.52 -1.74 -5.31
C MET A 406 11.96 -1.91 -4.82
N GLY A 407 12.93 -1.53 -5.68
CA GLY A 407 14.37 -1.60 -5.39
C GLY A 407 15.04 -2.96 -5.57
N SER A 408 14.28 -4.00 -5.93
CA SER A 408 14.82 -5.36 -6.07
C SER A 408 15.81 -5.55 -7.23
N SER A 409 15.77 -4.67 -8.23
CA SER A 409 16.55 -4.82 -9.47
C SER A 409 18.05 -4.92 -9.21
N ILE A 410 18.60 -4.08 -8.33
CA ILE A 410 20.03 -4.05 -8.00
C ILE A 410 20.42 -5.34 -7.26
N GLY A 411 19.69 -5.72 -6.21
CA GLY A 411 19.97 -6.96 -5.46
C GLY A 411 19.89 -8.21 -6.34
N MET A 412 18.90 -8.28 -7.23
CA MET A 412 18.78 -9.39 -8.19
C MET A 412 19.96 -9.40 -9.19
N ALA A 413 20.42 -8.21 -9.63
CA ALA A 413 21.59 -8.12 -10.52
C ALA A 413 22.87 -8.59 -9.85
N ILE A 414 23.09 -8.26 -8.55
CA ILE A 414 24.23 -8.77 -7.77
C ILE A 414 24.15 -10.32 -7.71
N GLY A 415 23.01 -10.87 -7.31
CA GLY A 415 22.83 -12.31 -7.24
C GLY A 415 23.03 -13.01 -8.59
N ALA A 416 22.56 -12.43 -9.68
CA ALA A 416 22.76 -12.94 -11.03
C ALA A 416 24.24 -12.90 -11.47
N ALA A 417 24.97 -11.83 -11.12
CA ALA A 417 26.40 -11.72 -11.36
C ALA A 417 27.19 -12.78 -10.61
N HIS A 418 26.86 -13.05 -9.33
CA HIS A 418 27.45 -14.13 -8.54
C HIS A 418 27.17 -15.51 -9.13
N ALA A 419 26.02 -15.69 -9.79
CA ALA A 419 25.67 -16.92 -10.51
C ALA A 419 26.34 -17.05 -11.88
N GLY A 420 27.20 -16.09 -12.28
CA GLY A 420 27.97 -16.12 -13.52
C GLY A 420 27.36 -15.32 -14.67
N MET A 421 26.27 -14.60 -14.47
CA MET A 421 25.72 -13.68 -15.49
C MET A 421 26.55 -12.39 -15.52
N ASN A 422 27.48 -12.28 -16.49
CA ASN A 422 28.39 -11.14 -16.60
C ASN A 422 28.41 -10.61 -18.04
N PRO A 423 28.14 -9.30 -18.25
CA PRO A 423 27.68 -8.35 -17.26
C PRO A 423 26.23 -8.60 -16.84
N SER A 424 25.89 -8.33 -15.59
CA SER A 424 24.52 -8.29 -15.11
C SER A 424 24.00 -6.85 -15.14
N LEU A 425 22.79 -6.68 -15.65
CA LEU A 425 22.20 -5.36 -15.93
C LEU A 425 20.94 -5.17 -15.08
N CYS A 426 20.73 -3.96 -14.59
CA CYS A 426 19.48 -3.62 -13.94
C CYS A 426 19.02 -2.19 -14.23
N VAL A 427 17.71 -1.96 -14.19
CA VAL A 427 17.08 -0.65 -14.31
C VAL A 427 16.26 -0.34 -13.07
N ILE A 428 16.32 0.91 -12.64
CA ILE A 428 15.60 1.43 -11.47
C ILE A 428 15.22 2.89 -11.74
N GLY A 429 14.05 3.33 -11.27
CA GLY A 429 13.67 4.74 -11.32
C GLY A 429 14.28 5.53 -10.16
N ASP A 430 14.37 6.84 -10.30
CA ASP A 430 14.90 7.78 -9.29
C ASP A 430 14.15 7.70 -7.95
N GLY A 431 12.82 7.68 -7.96
CA GLY A 431 12.01 7.50 -6.76
C GLY A 431 12.22 6.13 -6.10
N THR A 432 12.24 5.06 -6.89
CA THR A 432 12.48 3.71 -6.38
C THR A 432 13.92 3.52 -5.88
N PHE A 433 14.87 4.22 -6.49
CA PHE A 433 16.26 4.22 -6.03
C PHE A 433 16.37 4.76 -4.60
N THR A 434 15.74 5.89 -4.31
CA THR A 434 15.72 6.44 -2.95
C THR A 434 14.86 5.63 -1.98
N HIS A 435 13.80 4.97 -2.46
CA HIS A 435 12.94 4.11 -1.65
C HIS A 435 13.71 2.89 -1.09
N SER A 436 14.37 2.11 -1.95
CA SER A 436 15.01 0.85 -1.55
C SER A 436 16.26 0.46 -2.37
N GLY A 437 16.69 1.29 -3.33
CA GLY A 437 17.84 0.99 -4.18
C GLY A 437 19.19 1.36 -3.58
N MET A 438 19.22 2.27 -2.60
CA MET A 438 20.46 2.76 -2.00
C MET A 438 21.23 1.68 -1.24
N ALA A 439 20.55 0.91 -0.42
CA ALA A 439 21.18 -0.15 0.37
C ALA A 439 21.85 -1.22 -0.50
N PRO A 440 21.19 -1.84 -1.50
CA PRO A 440 21.86 -2.79 -2.37
C PRO A 440 22.93 -2.16 -3.28
N LEU A 441 22.84 -0.86 -3.61
CA LEU A 441 23.94 -0.17 -4.33
C LEU A 441 25.21 -0.06 -3.44
N LEU A 442 25.03 0.18 -2.14
CA LEU A 442 26.15 0.18 -1.18
C LEU A 442 26.84 -1.21 -1.12
N ASP A 443 26.07 -2.30 -1.12
CA ASP A 443 26.61 -3.64 -1.19
C ASP A 443 27.40 -3.87 -2.49
N ALA A 444 26.81 -3.48 -3.64
CA ALA A 444 27.46 -3.57 -4.95
C ALA A 444 28.78 -2.78 -5.00
N ALA A 445 28.80 -1.59 -4.40
CA ALA A 445 29.99 -0.74 -4.37
C ALA A 445 31.11 -1.32 -3.49
N ARG A 446 30.76 -1.90 -2.34
CA ARG A 446 31.72 -2.53 -1.42
C ARG A 446 32.39 -3.76 -2.02
N GLU A 447 31.65 -4.57 -2.76
CA GLU A 447 32.15 -5.78 -3.43
C GLU A 447 32.69 -5.50 -4.83
N ASN A 448 32.53 -4.28 -5.36
CA ASN A 448 32.78 -3.95 -6.75
C ASN A 448 32.11 -4.94 -7.71
N SER A 449 30.87 -5.27 -7.43
CA SER A 449 30.07 -6.25 -8.19
C SER A 449 30.03 -5.89 -9.68
N ASN A 450 30.24 -6.88 -10.56
CA ASN A 450 30.22 -6.59 -12.01
C ASN A 450 28.79 -6.43 -12.54
N ILE A 451 28.15 -5.35 -12.14
CA ILE A 451 26.80 -4.98 -12.55
C ILE A 451 26.76 -3.58 -13.18
N LYS A 452 25.80 -3.36 -14.06
CA LYS A 452 25.53 -2.06 -14.66
C LYS A 452 24.14 -1.60 -14.26
N VAL A 453 24.08 -0.53 -13.47
CA VAL A 453 22.84 0.03 -12.94
C VAL A 453 22.41 1.20 -13.78
N PHE A 454 21.23 1.14 -14.37
CA PHE A 454 20.61 2.24 -15.08
C PHE A 454 19.60 2.92 -14.17
N ILE A 455 19.90 4.13 -13.69
CA ILE A 455 18.93 4.96 -12.96
C ILE A 455 18.18 5.81 -14.00
N LEU A 456 16.89 5.56 -14.15
CA LEU A 456 16.01 6.29 -15.06
C LEU A 456 15.44 7.50 -14.31
N ASP A 457 16.17 8.61 -14.34
CA ASP A 457 15.84 9.86 -13.63
C ASP A 457 14.85 10.69 -14.46
N ASN A 458 13.58 10.64 -14.08
CA ASN A 458 12.52 11.46 -14.65
C ASN A 458 12.02 12.58 -13.73
N SER A 459 12.65 12.75 -12.57
CA SER A 459 12.43 13.80 -11.57
C SER A 459 11.06 13.80 -10.91
N ILE A 460 10.29 12.67 -10.95
CA ILE A 460 8.94 12.59 -10.36
C ILE A 460 8.46 11.16 -10.19
N VAL A 461 7.67 10.88 -9.15
CA VAL A 461 6.95 9.61 -9.00
C VAL A 461 5.68 9.68 -9.85
N ALA A 462 5.81 9.38 -11.14
CA ALA A 462 4.73 9.62 -12.11
C ALA A 462 3.60 8.59 -12.07
N MET A 463 3.87 7.34 -11.67
CA MET A 463 2.90 6.24 -11.72
C MET A 463 1.71 6.45 -10.76
N THR A 464 1.91 7.14 -9.67
CA THR A 464 0.94 7.33 -8.59
C THR A 464 0.32 8.72 -8.53
N GLY A 465 0.59 9.56 -9.55
CA GLY A 465 -0.05 10.87 -9.65
C GLY A 465 0.88 12.08 -9.65
N GLY A 466 2.21 11.88 -9.75
CA GLY A 466 3.15 12.98 -9.91
C GLY A 466 3.68 13.56 -8.60
N GLN A 467 3.92 12.73 -7.60
CA GLN A 467 4.52 13.13 -6.34
C GLN A 467 6.01 13.45 -6.49
N PRO A 468 6.57 14.38 -5.69
CA PRO A 468 7.98 14.71 -5.76
C PRO A 468 8.86 13.51 -5.38
N THR A 469 10.02 13.39 -6.07
CA THR A 469 11.10 12.49 -5.65
C THR A 469 11.96 13.14 -4.57
N MET A 470 12.61 12.33 -3.74
CA MET A 470 13.48 12.84 -2.66
C MET A 470 14.68 13.60 -3.20
N VAL A 471 15.28 13.12 -4.28
CA VAL A 471 16.46 13.71 -4.92
C VAL A 471 16.25 13.88 -6.42
N THR A 472 16.88 14.89 -6.98
CA THR A 472 16.81 15.22 -8.41
C THR A 472 18.17 15.70 -8.92
N ASP A 473 18.40 15.62 -10.22
CA ASP A 473 19.55 16.20 -10.91
C ASP A 473 20.92 15.81 -10.26
N GLU A 474 21.73 16.78 -9.84
CA GLU A 474 23.04 16.54 -9.23
C GLU A 474 22.98 15.86 -7.86
N GLU A 475 21.84 15.95 -7.15
CA GLU A 475 21.65 15.24 -5.88
C GLU A 475 21.75 13.73 -6.08
N VAL A 476 21.20 13.18 -7.19
CA VAL A 476 21.30 11.76 -7.54
C VAL A 476 22.76 11.35 -7.76
N VAL A 477 23.54 12.17 -8.48
CA VAL A 477 24.96 11.90 -8.75
C VAL A 477 25.78 11.89 -7.46
N ASN A 478 25.55 12.89 -6.60
CA ASN A 478 26.27 13.01 -5.35
C ASN A 478 25.90 11.87 -4.38
N LEU A 479 24.64 11.45 -4.37
CA LEU A 479 24.19 10.31 -3.57
C LEU A 479 24.85 9.02 -4.03
N VAL A 480 24.86 8.74 -5.34
CA VAL A 480 25.52 7.56 -5.93
C VAL A 480 27.01 7.54 -5.62
N ALA A 481 27.68 8.70 -5.74
CA ALA A 481 29.10 8.82 -5.40
C ALA A 481 29.35 8.63 -3.89
N GLY A 482 28.47 9.16 -3.05
CA GLY A 482 28.51 9.01 -1.58
C GLY A 482 28.32 7.55 -1.12
N LEU A 483 27.62 6.74 -1.90
CA LEU A 483 27.47 5.29 -1.66
C LEU A 483 28.71 4.49 -2.11
N GLY A 484 29.75 5.13 -2.64
CA GLY A 484 31.03 4.50 -2.95
C GLY A 484 31.23 4.11 -4.41
N VAL A 485 30.34 4.48 -5.31
CA VAL A 485 30.56 4.29 -6.76
C VAL A 485 31.65 5.25 -7.24
N PRO A 486 32.71 4.76 -7.92
CA PRO A 486 33.77 5.63 -8.43
C PRO A 486 33.22 6.66 -9.42
N ARG A 487 33.51 7.95 -9.23
CA ARG A 487 32.95 9.03 -10.05
C ARG A 487 33.15 8.85 -11.56
N GLN A 488 34.24 8.25 -11.99
CA GLN A 488 34.52 7.93 -13.38
C GLN A 488 33.56 6.91 -14.01
N HIS A 489 32.89 6.08 -13.17
CA HIS A 489 31.90 5.10 -13.57
C HIS A 489 30.46 5.54 -13.21
N ILE A 490 30.26 6.81 -12.88
CA ILE A 490 28.96 7.47 -12.82
C ILE A 490 28.79 8.29 -14.08
N ARG A 491 27.99 7.80 -15.01
CA ARG A 491 27.80 8.43 -16.32
C ARG A 491 26.40 9.01 -16.44
N ILE A 492 26.30 10.24 -16.91
CA ILE A 492 25.03 10.90 -17.17
C ILE A 492 24.77 10.88 -18.67
N VAL A 493 23.60 10.39 -19.07
CA VAL A 493 23.14 10.41 -20.45
C VAL A 493 21.78 11.09 -20.54
N GLU A 494 21.51 11.78 -21.63
CA GLU A 494 20.20 12.34 -21.92
C GLU A 494 19.54 11.50 -23.02
N PRO A 495 18.57 10.62 -22.66
CA PRO A 495 17.97 9.70 -23.62
C PRO A 495 17.00 10.44 -24.54
N THR A 496 17.50 10.97 -25.63
CA THR A 496 16.75 11.60 -26.72
C THR A 496 17.13 11.00 -28.05
N ALA A 497 16.22 11.06 -29.03
CA ALA A 497 16.49 10.55 -30.37
C ALA A 497 17.77 11.17 -30.99
N HIS A 498 18.03 12.44 -30.73
CA HIS A 498 19.22 13.14 -31.25
C HIS A 498 20.52 12.70 -30.57
N LYS A 499 20.48 12.29 -29.30
CA LYS A 499 21.64 11.85 -28.51
C LYS A 499 21.75 10.33 -28.41
N LYS A 500 20.92 9.58 -29.16
CA LYS A 500 20.89 8.12 -29.12
C LYS A 500 22.26 7.49 -29.29
N HIS A 501 23.02 7.92 -30.30
CA HIS A 501 24.37 7.39 -30.59
C HIS A 501 25.32 7.63 -29.40
N GLN A 502 25.31 8.83 -28.82
CA GLN A 502 26.13 9.15 -27.64
C GLN A 502 25.75 8.27 -26.44
N THR A 503 24.46 8.09 -26.22
CA THR A 503 23.94 7.21 -25.14
C THR A 503 24.42 5.78 -25.33
N ILE A 504 24.31 5.21 -26.53
CA ILE A 504 24.79 3.87 -26.87
C ILE A 504 26.30 3.73 -26.65
N THR A 505 27.09 4.72 -27.09
CA THR A 505 28.55 4.72 -26.90
C THR A 505 28.88 4.68 -25.42
N THR A 506 28.26 5.54 -24.60
CA THR A 506 28.51 5.57 -23.16
C THR A 506 28.12 4.22 -22.49
N ILE A 507 27.02 3.62 -22.89
CA ILE A 507 26.63 2.30 -22.37
C ILE A 507 27.66 1.23 -22.73
N ARG A 508 28.16 1.20 -23.98
CA ARG A 508 29.20 0.26 -24.42
C ARG A 508 30.51 0.44 -23.67
N GLU A 509 30.91 1.67 -23.41
CA GLU A 509 32.13 1.99 -22.61
C GLU A 509 32.01 1.39 -21.20
N GLU A 510 30.89 1.59 -20.53
CA GLU A 510 30.68 1.06 -19.18
C GLU A 510 30.47 -0.47 -19.16
N LEU A 511 29.94 -1.06 -20.21
CA LEU A 511 29.86 -2.51 -20.35
C LEU A 511 31.22 -3.19 -20.50
N ALA A 512 32.21 -2.49 -21.10
CA ALA A 512 33.58 -2.96 -21.21
C ALA A 512 34.35 -2.89 -19.88
N HIS A 513 33.89 -2.08 -18.93
CA HIS A 513 34.43 -2.02 -17.58
C HIS A 513 34.05 -3.27 -16.77
N THR A 514 35.02 -3.90 -16.08
CA THR A 514 34.76 -4.97 -15.13
C THR A 514 34.60 -4.38 -13.74
N GLY A 515 33.40 -4.48 -13.18
CA GLY A 515 33.01 -3.90 -11.89
C GLY A 515 31.72 -3.09 -11.97
N LEU A 516 31.46 -2.33 -10.92
CA LEU A 516 30.24 -1.53 -10.79
C LEU A 516 30.30 -0.27 -11.67
N SER A 517 29.24 -0.06 -12.44
CA SER A 517 28.99 1.22 -13.12
C SER A 517 27.54 1.64 -12.92
N VAL A 518 27.32 2.96 -12.82
CA VAL A 518 25.99 3.57 -12.73
C VAL A 518 25.79 4.55 -13.89
N ILE A 519 24.77 4.32 -14.70
CA ILE A 519 24.39 5.16 -15.82
C ILE A 519 23.07 5.84 -15.49
N ILE A 520 23.11 7.16 -15.32
CA ILE A 520 21.95 7.98 -15.00
C ILE A 520 21.35 8.50 -16.30
N ALA A 521 20.23 7.94 -16.71
CA ALA A 521 19.49 8.37 -17.90
C ALA A 521 18.51 9.48 -17.47
N ARG A 522 18.95 10.73 -17.60
CA ARG A 522 18.26 11.91 -17.06
C ARG A 522 17.46 12.63 -18.12
N ARG A 523 16.16 12.63 -17.96
CA ARG A 523 15.23 13.45 -18.74
C ARG A 523 13.87 13.52 -18.03
N ALA A 524 13.38 14.75 -17.79
CA ALA A 524 12.12 15.00 -17.09
C ALA A 524 10.92 14.29 -17.73
N CYS A 525 9.98 13.83 -16.89
CA CYS A 525 8.74 13.25 -17.31
C CYS A 525 7.94 14.25 -18.18
N VAL A 526 7.45 13.78 -19.33
CA VAL A 526 6.71 14.63 -20.28
C VAL A 526 5.29 14.94 -19.79
N THR A 527 4.68 14.04 -19.01
CA THR A 527 3.32 14.19 -18.50
C THR A 527 3.24 15.23 -17.38
N TYR A 528 4.25 15.28 -16.51
CA TYR A 528 4.31 16.13 -15.33
C TYR A 528 5.36 17.25 -15.45
N ALA A 529 5.62 17.71 -16.67
CA ALA A 529 6.66 18.73 -16.92
C ALA A 529 6.39 20.07 -16.20
N LYS A 530 5.13 20.41 -15.96
CA LYS A 530 4.73 21.62 -15.24
C LYS A 530 5.00 21.47 -13.74
N GLU A 531 4.53 20.39 -13.15
CA GLU A 531 4.69 20.04 -11.74
C GLU A 531 6.18 19.93 -11.36
N ILE A 532 7.01 19.32 -12.22
CA ILE A 532 8.46 19.24 -12.02
C ILE A 532 9.08 20.63 -11.94
N LYS A 533 8.66 21.58 -12.79
CA LYS A 533 9.15 22.96 -12.74
C LYS A 533 8.77 23.66 -11.43
N GLU A 534 7.54 23.46 -10.97
CA GLU A 534 7.04 24.04 -9.72
C GLU A 534 7.79 23.44 -8.51
N ILE A 535 7.99 22.12 -8.47
CA ILE A 535 8.76 21.43 -7.42
C ILE A 535 10.21 21.94 -7.38
N LYS A 536 10.87 22.06 -8.54
CA LYS A 536 12.26 22.56 -8.62
C LYS A 536 12.38 24.03 -8.18
N ALA A 537 11.41 24.87 -8.54
CA ALA A 537 11.37 26.26 -8.10
C ALA A 537 11.24 26.35 -6.57
N HIS A 538 10.35 25.58 -5.96
CA HIS A 538 10.17 25.56 -4.53
C HIS A 538 11.40 25.05 -3.75
N LYS A 539 12.12 24.04 -4.28
CA LYS A 539 13.42 23.60 -3.71
C LYS A 539 14.48 24.70 -3.72
N LEU A 540 14.54 25.49 -4.78
CA LEU A 540 15.47 26.62 -4.89
C LEU A 540 15.16 27.71 -3.85
N ASP A 541 13.89 28.02 -3.63
CA ASP A 541 13.46 29.00 -2.62
C ASP A 541 13.85 28.57 -1.20
N ILE A 542 13.69 27.29 -0.87
CA ILE A 542 14.10 26.73 0.43
C ILE A 542 15.63 26.81 0.59
N ALA A 543 16.40 26.49 -0.44
CA ALA A 543 17.85 26.55 -0.41
C ALA A 543 18.38 27.98 -0.24
N VAL A 544 17.72 28.97 -0.82
CA VAL A 544 18.07 30.40 -0.68
C VAL A 544 17.75 30.92 0.73
N VAL A 545 16.69 30.41 1.36
CA VAL A 545 16.32 30.79 2.75
C VAL A 545 17.24 30.12 3.78
N ALA A 546 17.85 28.97 3.44
CA ALA A 546 18.74 28.21 4.32
C ALA A 546 20.23 28.60 4.19
N ALA A 547 20.60 29.37 3.17
CA ALA A 547 21.96 29.93 2.94
C ALA A 547 22.07 31.36 3.46
#